data_6d34a47db0336fd4f21aa5d0434bb629
#
_entry.id   6d34a47db0336fd4f21aa5d0434bb629
#
_cell.length_a   1.000
_cell.length_b   1.000
_cell.length_c   1.000
_cell.angle_alpha   90.00
_cell.angle_beta   90.00
_cell.angle_gamma   90.00
#
_symmetry.space_group_name_H-M   'P 1'
#
loop_
_entity.id
_entity.type
_entity.pdbx_description
1 polymer ?
#
loop_
_entity_poly.entity_id
_entity_poly.type
_entity_poly.pdbx_seq_one_letter_code
_entity_poly.pdbx_strand_id
1 'polypeptide(L)'
;MKDHIEKEEMNPTISCNALVEITSPQTIKIEGHIKKKKVIALIDLGSTHNFFHCKIAKELNFFLHPAPECQVTVVSGGTINFSGKCHNIKLSMGEYVLNSPMLSVPMGGTDVVLGVQWLQSLGTIAFNFQELFMKFSSEGKEVELRGITGKPGKIINSNEMT
;
A
#
# COMPACT_ATOMS: atom_id res chain seq x y z
N MET A 1 -16.86 6.75 -24.12
CA MET A 1 -15.48 6.96 -23.73
C MET A 1 -15.31 7.04 -22.24
N LYS A 2 -15.92 8.01 -21.60
CA LYS A 2 -15.81 8.10 -20.17
C LYS A 2 -16.30 6.88 -19.47
N ASP A 3 -17.40 6.31 -19.91
CA ASP A 3 -17.93 5.13 -19.24
C ASP A 3 -16.97 3.97 -19.33
N HIS A 4 -16.27 3.88 -20.46
CA HIS A 4 -15.32 2.81 -20.63
C HIS A 4 -14.14 2.97 -19.65
N ILE A 5 -13.66 4.22 -19.50
CA ILE A 5 -12.57 4.47 -18.58
C ILE A 5 -13.00 4.19 -17.15
N GLU A 6 -14.20 4.59 -16.79
CA GLU A 6 -14.69 4.37 -15.45
C GLU A 6 -14.81 2.87 -15.14
N LYS A 7 -15.25 2.10 -16.15
CA LYS A 7 -15.36 0.67 -15.94
C LYS A 7 -14.01 0.03 -15.71
N GLU A 8 -13.00 0.48 -16.43
CA GLU A 8 -11.67 -0.05 -16.22
C GLU A 8 -11.16 0.28 -14.83
N GLU A 9 -11.49 1.47 -14.32
CA GLU A 9 -11.06 1.83 -12.99
C GLU A 9 -11.75 1.02 -11.91
N MET A 10 -12.89 0.41 -12.25
CA MET A 10 -13.61 -0.38 -11.27
C MET A 10 -13.16 -1.83 -11.21
N ASN A 11 -12.12 -2.18 -11.95
CA ASN A 11 -11.58 -3.54 -11.92
C ASN A 11 -10.17 -3.55 -11.35
N PRO A 12 -10.05 -3.38 -10.04
CA PRO A 12 -8.74 -3.32 -9.42
C PRO A 12 -8.04 -4.67 -9.42
N THR A 13 -6.72 -4.62 -9.50
CA THR A 13 -5.87 -5.79 -9.47
C THR A 13 -4.90 -5.67 -8.32
N ILE A 14 -4.73 -6.73 -7.56
CA ILE A 14 -3.80 -6.77 -6.45
C ILE A 14 -2.72 -7.81 -6.73
N SER A 15 -1.50 -7.51 -6.33
CA SER A 15 -0.38 -8.41 -6.58
C SER A 15 -0.37 -9.55 -5.58
N CYS A 16 0.33 -10.62 -5.94
CA CYS A 16 0.49 -11.75 -5.03
C CYS A 16 1.29 -11.37 -3.80
N ASN A 17 2.26 -10.46 -3.94
CA ASN A 17 3.08 -10.05 -2.81
C ASN A 17 2.25 -9.41 -1.71
N ALA A 18 1.15 -8.77 -2.08
CA ALA A 18 0.28 -8.12 -1.11
C ALA A 18 -0.54 -9.12 -0.33
N LEU A 19 -0.85 -10.26 -0.94
CA LEU A 19 -1.75 -11.24 -0.34
C LEU A 19 -1.06 -12.23 0.57
N VAL A 20 0.20 -12.54 0.29
CA VAL A 20 0.95 -13.50 1.09
C VAL A 20 2.22 -12.83 1.57
N GLU A 21 2.74 -13.39 2.65
CA GLU A 21 3.94 -12.82 3.24
C GLU A 21 5.15 -13.31 2.48
N ILE A 22 5.52 -12.56 1.46
CA ILE A 22 6.71 -12.87 0.67
C ILE A 22 7.73 -11.79 0.93
N THR A 23 8.91 -12.20 1.35
CA THR A 23 10.00 -11.27 1.59
C THR A 23 10.82 -11.14 0.33
N SER A 24 10.98 -9.93 -0.14
CA SER A 24 11.78 -9.65 -1.31
C SER A 24 12.73 -8.52 -0.99
N PRO A 25 14.00 -8.63 -1.36
CA PRO A 25 14.94 -7.54 -1.06
C PRO A 25 14.61 -6.25 -1.77
N GLN A 26 13.74 -6.30 -2.76
CA GLN A 26 13.37 -5.09 -3.50
C GLN A 26 12.04 -4.52 -3.06
N THR A 27 11.44 -5.10 -2.03
CA THR A 27 10.17 -4.62 -1.53
C THR A 27 10.38 -3.53 -0.51
N ILE A 28 9.68 -2.43 -0.66
CA ILE A 28 9.75 -1.34 0.29
C ILE A 28 8.48 -1.34 1.12
N LYS A 29 8.65 -1.56 2.41
CA LYS A 29 7.54 -1.50 3.38
C LYS A 29 7.79 -0.36 4.32
N ILE A 30 6.79 0.45 4.53
CA ILE A 30 6.93 1.68 5.30
C ILE A 30 5.99 1.64 6.48
N GLU A 31 6.51 2.03 7.64
CA GLU A 31 5.68 2.11 8.82
C GLU A 31 4.85 3.38 8.78
N GLY A 32 3.58 3.27 9.10
CA GLY A 32 2.70 4.41 9.14
C GLY A 32 1.66 4.23 10.21
N HIS A 33 0.69 5.15 10.23
CA HIS A 33 -0.39 5.10 11.21
C HIS A 33 -1.71 5.46 10.55
N ILE A 34 -2.74 4.71 10.91
CA ILE A 34 -4.10 5.05 10.55
C ILE A 34 -4.81 5.26 11.88
N LYS A 35 -5.29 6.49 12.09
CA LYS A 35 -5.74 6.92 13.40
C LYS A 35 -4.55 6.75 14.34
N LYS A 36 -4.66 5.97 15.37
CA LYS A 36 -3.53 5.77 16.27
C LYS A 36 -2.92 4.38 16.12
N LYS A 37 -3.39 3.61 15.14
CA LYS A 37 -2.90 2.25 14.97
C LYS A 37 -1.70 2.25 14.05
N LYS A 38 -0.62 1.60 14.49
CA LYS A 38 0.56 1.42 13.65
C LYS A 38 0.25 0.39 12.58
N VAL A 39 0.60 0.69 11.34
CA VAL A 39 0.37 -0.19 10.21
C VAL A 39 1.63 -0.25 9.35
N ILE A 40 1.72 -1.30 8.57
CA ILE A 40 2.81 -1.48 7.62
C ILE A 40 2.22 -1.33 6.22
N ALA A 41 2.78 -0.42 5.44
CA ALA A 41 2.32 -0.17 4.09
C ALA A 41 3.34 -0.71 3.10
N LEU A 42 2.87 -1.50 2.16
CA LEU A 42 3.70 -2.04 1.09
C LEU A 42 3.58 -1.13 -0.12
N ILE A 43 4.72 -0.67 -0.65
CA ILE A 43 4.75 0.09 -1.88
C ILE A 43 4.78 -0.91 -3.01
N ASP A 44 3.74 -0.91 -3.83
CA ASP A 44 3.52 -2.03 -4.74
C ASP A 44 3.11 -1.59 -6.13
N LEU A 45 4.06 -1.61 -7.05
CA LEU A 45 3.79 -1.27 -8.44
C LEU A 45 2.95 -2.34 -9.14
N GLY A 46 2.81 -3.51 -8.53
CA GLY A 46 2.01 -4.58 -9.12
C GLY A 46 0.55 -4.51 -8.78
N SER A 47 0.14 -3.56 -7.94
CA SER A 47 -1.27 -3.38 -7.60
C SER A 47 -1.76 -2.08 -8.19
N THR A 48 -2.99 -2.10 -8.72
CA THR A 48 -3.51 -0.91 -9.41
C THR A 48 -4.06 0.12 -8.45
N HIS A 49 -4.62 -0.31 -7.35
CA HIS A 49 -5.31 0.57 -6.41
C HIS A 49 -4.69 0.45 -5.04
N ASN A 50 -5.19 1.24 -4.10
CA ASN A 50 -4.76 1.14 -2.72
C ASN A 50 -5.72 0.23 -1.99
N PHE A 51 -5.16 -0.64 -1.15
CA PHE A 51 -5.93 -1.64 -0.41
C PHE A 51 -5.56 -1.60 1.05
N PHE A 52 -6.48 -2.01 1.92
CA PHE A 52 -6.14 -2.18 3.32
C PHE A 52 -6.82 -3.42 3.86
N HIS A 53 -6.22 -3.98 4.90
CA HIS A 53 -6.68 -5.24 5.45
C HIS A 53 -8.06 -5.06 6.07
N CYS A 54 -8.95 -6.00 5.79
CA CYS A 54 -10.31 -5.92 6.29
C CYS A 54 -10.37 -5.94 7.81
N LYS A 55 -9.37 -6.49 8.49
CA LYS A 55 -9.32 -6.44 9.94
C LYS A 55 -9.19 -5.02 10.46
N ILE A 56 -8.47 -4.16 9.74
CA ILE A 56 -8.30 -2.78 10.16
C ILE A 56 -9.61 -2.04 10.05
N ALA A 57 -10.39 -2.33 9.02
CA ALA A 57 -11.70 -1.71 8.88
C ALA A 57 -12.58 -2.02 10.09
N LYS A 58 -12.55 -3.27 10.55
CA LYS A 58 -13.33 -3.66 11.70
C LYS A 58 -12.77 -3.05 12.98
N GLU A 59 -11.47 -3.12 13.14
CA GLU A 59 -10.82 -2.67 14.34
C GLU A 59 -11.02 -1.19 14.58
N LEU A 60 -10.96 -0.40 13.52
CA LEU A 60 -11.05 1.05 13.63
C LEU A 60 -12.44 1.58 13.26
N ASN A 61 -13.39 0.68 13.04
CA ASN A 61 -14.79 1.03 12.79
C ASN A 61 -14.96 1.91 11.57
N PHE A 62 -14.27 1.59 10.50
CA PHE A 62 -14.46 2.31 9.26
C PHE A 62 -15.76 1.87 8.59
N PHE A 63 -16.48 2.81 8.02
CA PHE A 63 -17.65 2.49 7.25
C PHE A 63 -17.22 2.06 5.85
N LEU A 64 -17.70 0.91 5.41
CA LEU A 64 -17.38 0.38 4.09
C LEU A 64 -18.58 0.51 3.19
N HIS A 65 -18.39 1.20 2.09
CA HIS A 65 -19.44 1.36 1.09
C HIS A 65 -19.43 0.13 0.18
N PRO A 66 -20.58 -0.51 -0.01
CA PRO A 66 -20.63 -1.64 -0.91
C PRO A 66 -20.33 -1.20 -2.34
N ALA A 67 -19.67 -2.05 -3.09
CA ALA A 67 -19.40 -1.80 -4.50
C ALA A 67 -19.60 -3.09 -5.26
N PRO A 68 -20.86 -3.50 -5.45
CA PRO A 68 -21.14 -4.82 -6.00
C PRO A 68 -20.64 -5.02 -7.41
N GLU A 69 -20.44 -3.96 -8.18
CA GLU A 69 -19.88 -4.11 -9.52
C GLU A 69 -18.39 -4.27 -9.52
N CYS A 70 -17.75 -4.05 -8.38
CA CYS A 70 -16.29 -4.07 -8.31
C CYS A 70 -15.83 -5.48 -7.96
N GLN A 71 -14.84 -5.96 -8.71
CA GLN A 71 -14.24 -7.26 -8.45
C GLN A 71 -12.75 -7.06 -8.34
N VAL A 72 -12.15 -7.59 -7.28
CA VAL A 72 -10.71 -7.50 -7.10
C VAL A 72 -10.09 -8.78 -7.62
N THR A 73 -9.25 -8.65 -8.64
CA THR A 73 -8.57 -9.80 -9.23
C THR A 73 -7.12 -9.84 -8.75
N VAL A 74 -6.58 -11.05 -8.72
CA VAL A 74 -5.19 -11.27 -8.36
C VAL A 74 -4.38 -11.35 -9.64
N VAL A 75 -3.19 -10.79 -9.65
CA VAL A 75 -2.36 -10.78 -10.86
C VAL A 75 -2.17 -12.18 -11.41
N SER A 76 -2.00 -13.17 -10.55
CA SER A 76 -1.80 -14.54 -10.99
C SER A 76 -3.07 -15.21 -11.49
N GLY A 77 -4.22 -14.57 -11.32
CA GLY A 77 -5.51 -15.12 -11.73
C GLY A 77 -6.43 -15.29 -10.56
N GLY A 78 -7.73 -15.31 -10.86
CA GLY A 78 -8.74 -15.47 -9.82
C GLY A 78 -9.11 -14.16 -9.16
N THR A 79 -10.02 -14.25 -8.20
CA THR A 79 -10.53 -13.08 -7.48
C THR A 79 -10.39 -13.33 -6.00
N ILE A 80 -10.47 -12.25 -5.20
CA ILE A 80 -10.44 -12.39 -3.76
C ILE A 80 -11.68 -11.70 -3.19
N ASN A 81 -11.96 -12.02 -1.94
CA ASN A 81 -13.08 -11.43 -1.24
C ASN A 81 -12.86 -9.94 -1.09
N PHE A 82 -13.96 -9.19 -1.22
CA PHE A 82 -13.92 -7.75 -1.21
C PHE A 82 -15.01 -7.30 -0.26
N SER A 83 -14.61 -6.60 0.81
CA SER A 83 -15.55 -6.23 1.86
C SER A 83 -16.19 -4.87 1.62
N GLY A 84 -15.67 -4.09 0.69
CA GLY A 84 -16.21 -2.77 0.42
C GLY A 84 -15.10 -1.75 0.33
N LYS A 85 -15.51 -0.50 0.13
CA LYS A 85 -14.59 0.59 -0.11
C LYS A 85 -14.74 1.64 0.97
N CYS A 86 -13.64 2.07 1.53
CA CYS A 86 -13.63 3.22 2.41
C CYS A 86 -13.21 4.42 1.58
N HIS A 87 -14.04 5.48 1.59
CA HIS A 87 -13.81 6.59 0.69
C HIS A 87 -12.64 7.47 1.11
N ASN A 88 -12.28 7.46 2.37
CA ASN A 88 -11.24 8.35 2.82
C ASN A 88 -10.50 7.74 4.01
N ILE A 89 -9.30 7.27 3.75
CA ILE A 89 -8.42 6.79 4.81
C ILE A 89 -7.24 7.72 4.88
N LYS A 90 -6.95 8.18 6.08
CA LYS A 90 -5.83 9.06 6.34
C LYS A 90 -4.68 8.22 6.87
N LEU A 91 -3.63 8.11 6.08
CA LEU A 91 -2.46 7.33 6.42
C LEU A 91 -1.29 8.27 6.62
N SER A 92 -0.72 8.25 7.81
CA SER A 92 0.44 9.08 8.12
C SER A 92 1.70 8.24 8.00
N MET A 93 2.66 8.73 7.25
CA MET A 93 3.97 8.10 7.11
C MET A 93 5.01 9.16 7.40
N GLY A 94 5.47 9.19 8.65
CA GLY A 94 6.29 10.29 9.10
C GLY A 94 5.48 11.57 9.07
N GLU A 95 6.02 12.60 8.45
CA GLU A 95 5.29 13.85 8.34
C GLU A 95 4.41 13.91 7.11
N TYR A 96 4.50 12.92 6.24
CA TYR A 96 3.69 12.89 5.04
C TYR A 96 2.35 12.23 5.37
N VAL A 97 1.27 12.86 4.94
CA VAL A 97 -0.07 12.33 5.19
C VAL A 97 -0.75 12.11 3.86
N LEU A 98 -1.22 10.90 3.66
CA LEU A 98 -1.95 10.51 2.47
C LEU A 98 -3.42 10.35 2.81
N ASN A 99 -4.29 11.00 2.05
CA ASN A 99 -5.73 10.75 2.14
C ASN A 99 -6.15 10.06 0.86
N SER A 100 -6.75 8.89 0.99
CA SER A 100 -7.05 8.11 -0.19
C SER A 100 -8.20 7.17 0.06
N PRO A 101 -9.02 6.91 -0.97
CA PRO A 101 -9.92 5.77 -0.87
C PRO A 101 -9.11 4.49 -0.90
N MET A 102 -9.59 3.49 -0.19
CA MET A 102 -8.92 2.20 -0.16
C MET A 102 -9.95 1.09 -0.15
N LEU A 103 -9.59 -0.03 -0.76
CA LEU A 103 -10.45 -1.19 -0.87
C LEU A 103 -10.09 -2.18 0.23
N SER A 104 -11.12 -2.71 0.88
CA SER A 104 -10.93 -3.60 2.02
C SER A 104 -10.90 -5.05 1.56
N VAL A 105 -9.77 -5.70 1.76
CA VAL A 105 -9.57 -7.09 1.35
C VAL A 105 -8.77 -7.81 2.42
N PRO A 106 -8.86 -9.15 2.48
CA PRO A 106 -7.99 -9.89 3.36
C PRO A 106 -6.57 -9.90 2.79
N MET A 107 -5.58 -9.72 3.65
CA MET A 107 -4.19 -9.74 3.22
C MET A 107 -3.37 -10.47 4.26
N GLY A 108 -2.28 -11.09 3.83
CA GLY A 108 -1.49 -11.92 4.73
C GLY A 108 -0.18 -11.32 5.15
N GLY A 109 0.40 -10.43 4.35
CA GLY A 109 1.74 -9.98 4.62
C GLY A 109 1.91 -8.51 4.93
N THR A 110 0.83 -7.75 4.92
CA THR A 110 0.93 -6.33 5.16
C THR A 110 -0.44 -5.80 5.55
N ASP A 111 -0.47 -4.58 6.06
CA ASP A 111 -1.73 -3.96 6.49
C ASP A 111 -2.31 -3.07 5.41
N VAL A 112 -1.48 -2.44 4.60
CA VAL A 112 -1.89 -1.49 3.59
C VAL A 112 -1.05 -1.73 2.35
N VAL A 113 -1.67 -1.62 1.18
CA VAL A 113 -0.96 -1.67 -0.08
C VAL A 113 -1.18 -0.33 -0.78
N LEU A 114 -0.09 0.31 -1.16
CA LEU A 114 -0.16 1.54 -1.92
C LEU A 114 0.25 1.21 -3.35
N GLY A 115 -0.72 1.26 -4.24
CA GLY A 115 -0.52 0.82 -5.61
C GLY A 115 -0.33 1.98 -6.58
N VAL A 116 -0.50 1.66 -7.84
CA VAL A 116 -0.25 2.62 -8.91
C VAL A 116 -1.14 3.85 -8.77
N GLN A 117 -2.33 3.69 -8.23
CA GLN A 117 -3.23 4.81 -8.04
C GLN A 117 -2.56 5.95 -7.28
N TRP A 118 -1.85 5.64 -6.21
CA TRP A 118 -1.14 6.66 -5.45
C TRP A 118 0.17 7.03 -6.12
N LEU A 119 0.94 6.03 -6.55
CA LEU A 119 2.26 6.29 -7.10
C LEU A 119 2.19 7.18 -8.33
N GLN A 120 1.17 6.98 -9.15
CA GLN A 120 1.00 7.78 -10.35
C GLN A 120 0.75 9.24 -10.00
N SER A 121 0.09 9.51 -8.90
CA SER A 121 -0.21 10.87 -8.49
C SER A 121 1.01 11.64 -8.04
N LEU A 122 2.11 10.94 -7.75
CA LEU A 122 3.32 11.60 -7.25
C LEU A 122 4.22 12.13 -8.35
N GLY A 123 4.01 11.67 -9.58
CA GLY A 123 4.87 12.09 -10.69
C GLY A 123 6.20 11.36 -10.65
N THR A 124 7.27 12.11 -10.60
CA THR A 124 8.61 11.51 -10.59
C THR A 124 8.96 11.02 -9.20
N ILE A 125 9.40 9.78 -9.13
CA ILE A 125 9.77 9.16 -7.87
C ILE A 125 11.16 8.55 -8.03
N ALA A 126 12.03 8.83 -7.06
CA ALA A 126 13.33 8.21 -7.01
C ALA A 126 13.30 7.09 -5.98
N PHE A 127 13.69 5.90 -6.40
CA PHE A 127 13.79 4.75 -5.51
C PHE A 127 15.25 4.37 -5.30
N ASN A 128 15.60 4.08 -4.07
CA ASN A 128 16.89 3.51 -3.75
C ASN A 128 16.64 2.12 -3.17
N PHE A 129 16.85 1.08 -3.99
CA PHE A 129 16.55 -0.27 -3.53
C PHE A 129 17.66 -0.86 -2.68
N GLN A 130 18.82 -0.27 -2.71
CA GLN A 130 19.88 -0.72 -1.85
C GLN A 130 19.65 -0.28 -0.41
N GLU A 131 19.21 0.96 -0.23
CA GLU A 131 18.97 1.50 1.11
C GLU A 131 17.49 1.53 1.46
N LEU A 132 16.64 1.13 0.53
CA LEU A 132 15.20 0.98 0.73
C LEU A 132 14.54 2.29 1.15
N PHE A 133 14.58 3.27 0.26
CA PHE A 133 13.80 4.48 0.47
C PHE A 133 13.29 5.00 -0.86
N MET A 134 12.31 5.87 -0.78
CA MET A 134 11.80 6.55 -1.95
C MET A 134 11.70 8.04 -1.67
N LYS A 135 11.87 8.84 -2.70
CA LYS A 135 11.78 10.28 -2.61
C LYS A 135 10.89 10.82 -3.71
N PHE A 136 10.09 11.79 -3.36
CA PHE A 136 9.25 12.47 -4.32
C PHE A 136 8.96 13.87 -3.81
N SER A 137 8.36 14.69 -4.66
CA SER A 137 8.03 16.05 -4.32
C SER A 137 6.53 16.15 -4.05
N SER A 138 6.15 16.77 -2.95
CA SER A 138 4.76 16.97 -2.63
C SER A 138 4.58 18.39 -2.14
N GLU A 139 3.75 19.15 -2.83
CA GLU A 139 3.46 20.54 -2.48
C GLU A 139 4.73 21.35 -2.29
N GLY A 140 5.67 21.17 -3.22
CA GLY A 140 6.89 21.93 -3.21
C GLY A 140 7.94 21.46 -2.24
N LYS A 141 7.69 20.41 -1.51
CA LYS A 141 8.65 19.88 -0.54
C LYS A 141 9.10 18.49 -0.95
N GLU A 142 10.35 18.21 -0.66
CA GLU A 142 10.87 16.87 -0.89
C GLU A 142 10.46 15.97 0.26
N VAL A 143 9.90 14.82 -0.07
CA VAL A 143 9.49 13.82 0.91
C VAL A 143 10.38 12.60 0.73
N GLU A 144 10.92 12.11 1.83
CA GLU A 144 11.68 10.86 1.81
C GLU A 144 11.00 9.87 2.74
N LEU A 145 10.63 8.72 2.21
CA LEU A 145 10.01 7.67 3.00
C LEU A 145 10.97 6.49 3.06
N ARG A 146 11.37 6.11 4.25
CA ARG A 146 12.34 5.04 4.43
C ARG A 146 11.65 3.75 4.78
N GLY A 147 12.07 2.68 4.13
CA GLY A 147 11.51 1.38 4.37
C GLY A 147 12.02 0.78 5.65
N ILE A 148 11.23 -0.15 6.17
CA ILE A 148 11.60 -0.94 7.31
C ILE A 148 12.57 -1.99 6.83
N THR A 149 13.74 -2.06 7.44
CA THR A 149 14.67 -3.08 7.00
C THR A 149 14.22 -4.45 7.45
N GLY A 150 13.77 -4.57 8.64
CA GLY A 150 13.25 -5.82 9.09
C GLY A 150 14.22 -6.97 9.08
N LYS A 151 15.39 -6.76 8.54
CA LYS A 151 16.34 -7.81 8.49
C LYS A 151 17.11 -7.81 9.75
N PRO A 152 16.93 -8.79 10.52
CA PRO A 152 17.67 -8.83 11.78
C PRO A 152 19.14 -8.84 11.51
N GLY A 153 19.53 -9.41 10.46
CA GLY A 153 20.93 -9.52 10.25
C GLY A 153 21.61 -8.23 10.03
N LYS A 154 20.91 -7.28 9.59
CA LYS A 154 21.57 -6.12 9.34
C LYS A 154 22.01 -5.52 10.58
N ILE A 155 21.43 -5.89 11.55
CA ILE A 155 21.86 -5.41 12.66
C ILE A 155 23.03 -6.03 13.10
N ILE A 156 23.24 -6.92 12.67
CA ILE A 156 24.28 -7.59 13.04
C ILE A 156 25.45 -7.40 12.59
N ASN A 157 25.36 -7.08 12.53
CA ASN A 157 26.06 -6.81 12.05
C ASN A 157 26.70 -6.29 12.16
N SER A 158 26.70 -6.31 12.53
CA SER A 158 27.12 -5.74 12.38
C SER A 158 27.83 -5.43 12.70
N ASN A 159 27.91 -5.69 13.20
CA ASN A 159 28.29 -5.36 13.35
C ASN A 159 28.85 -5.31 13.29
N GLU A 160 28.72 -5.63 13.45
CA GLU A 160 29.03 -5.64 13.10
C GLU A 160 29.47 -5.29 12.67
N MET A 161 29.72 -5.24 12.72
CA MET A 161 30.01 -4.78 12.23
C MET A 161 30.49 -4.24 12.23
N THR A 162 30.67 -4.27 12.61
CA THR A 162 31.02 -3.70 12.59
C THR A 162 31.37 -3.42 12.49
#